data_478eb4f28903eb214122859ee3cf3ffd
#
_entry.id   478eb4f28903eb214122859ee3cf3ffd
#
_cell.length_a   1.000
_cell.length_b   1.000
_cell.length_c   1.000
_cell.angle_alpha   90.00
_cell.angle_beta   90.00
_cell.angle_gamma   90.00
#
_symmetry.space_group_name_H-M   'P 1'
#
loop_
_entity.id
_entity.type
_entity.pdbx_description
1 polymer ?
#
loop_
_entity_poly.entity_id
_entity_poly.type
_entity_poly.pdbx_seq_one_letter_code
_entity_poly.pdbx_strand_id
1 'polypeptide(L)'
;MSSKFGTKINVDAVIGCLPKKAHENDAAYDLFVKERTEISPNQRCYISLGFRIQLPPNMKLQILPRSGQSGKGMILNVDFPSWLRGGFMGKVRENCDSLVGLIDCGYGKDVKAIVKSGSFTWKHRLLRLIGFKFYLASGDRICQGAFTYIPDINLVEGPVNGTREGLGSTGKN
;
A
#
# COMPACT_ATOMS: atom_id res chain seq x y z
N MET A 1 32.13 11.07 -14.21
CA MET A 1 31.77 10.78 -12.80
C MET A 1 30.44 11.45 -12.53
N SER A 2 29.33 10.71 -12.57
CA SER A 2 28.00 11.24 -12.21
C SER A 2 27.94 11.38 -10.70
N SER A 3 27.79 12.61 -10.20
CA SER A 3 27.62 12.87 -8.76
C SER A 3 26.33 12.23 -8.29
N LYS A 4 26.43 11.21 -7.43
CA LYS A 4 25.32 10.57 -6.74
C LYS A 4 24.68 11.51 -5.67
N PHE A 5 24.36 12.74 -6.03
CA PHE A 5 23.58 13.61 -5.15
C PHE A 5 22.09 13.38 -5.40
N GLY A 6 21.58 12.32 -4.76
CA GLY A 6 20.13 12.12 -4.69
C GLY A 6 19.45 13.21 -3.87
N THR A 7 18.18 13.48 -4.18
CA THR A 7 17.35 14.38 -3.38
C THR A 7 17.21 13.81 -1.96
N LYS A 8 17.59 14.60 -0.95
CA LYS A 8 17.40 14.25 0.46
C LYS A 8 15.97 14.56 0.88
N ILE A 9 15.29 13.59 1.48
CA ILE A 9 13.93 13.71 1.98
C ILE A 9 13.92 13.36 3.46
N ASN A 10 13.38 14.24 4.30
CA ASN A 10 13.26 13.99 5.73
C ASN A 10 12.08 13.04 6.00
N VAL A 11 12.36 11.98 6.73
CA VAL A 11 11.37 10.99 7.15
C VAL A 11 11.48 10.80 8.67
N ASP A 12 10.37 11.02 9.37
CA ASP A 12 10.22 10.70 10.79
C ASP A 12 9.45 9.37 10.88
N ALA A 13 10.12 8.31 11.29
CA ALA A 13 9.56 6.97 11.31
C ALA A 13 9.75 6.29 12.66
N VAL A 14 8.74 5.57 13.12
CA VAL A 14 8.88 4.67 14.28
C VAL A 14 9.82 3.51 13.92
N ILE A 15 10.38 2.88 14.94
CA ILE A 15 11.32 1.76 14.77
C ILE A 15 10.67 0.67 13.90
N GLY A 16 11.39 0.26 12.85
CA GLY A 16 10.94 -0.78 11.91
C GLY A 16 10.04 -0.30 10.77
N CYS A 17 9.60 0.98 10.76
CA CYS A 17 8.70 1.52 9.73
C CYS A 17 9.37 2.44 8.71
N LEU A 18 10.69 2.65 8.80
CA LEU A 18 11.40 3.43 7.78
C LEU A 18 11.26 2.74 6.41
N PRO A 19 10.77 3.44 5.36
CA PRO A 19 10.69 2.90 4.01
C PRO A 19 12.05 2.37 3.52
N LYS A 20 12.09 1.17 2.94
CA LYS A 20 13.33 0.51 2.52
C LYS A 20 13.22 -0.07 1.13
N LYS A 21 14.28 0.04 0.33
CA LYS A 21 14.43 -0.72 -0.91
C LYS A 21 14.94 -2.13 -0.59
N ALA A 22 14.42 -3.14 -1.29
CA ALA A 22 14.94 -4.49 -1.22
C ALA A 22 16.28 -4.60 -1.95
N HIS A 23 16.40 -3.92 -3.10
CA HIS A 23 17.64 -3.80 -3.90
C HIS A 23 17.90 -2.33 -4.22
N GLU A 24 19.17 -1.97 -4.40
CA GLU A 24 19.60 -0.56 -4.60
C GLU A 24 18.88 0.10 -5.79
N ASN A 25 18.65 -0.65 -6.86
CA ASN A 25 18.03 -0.17 -8.10
C ASN A 25 16.51 -0.30 -8.16
N ASP A 26 15.85 -0.70 -7.06
CA ASP A 26 14.38 -0.78 -7.04
C ASP A 26 13.75 0.60 -7.26
N ALA A 27 12.70 0.64 -8.06
CA ALA A 27 11.96 1.87 -8.35
C ALA A 27 11.13 2.38 -7.16
N ALA A 28 10.83 1.50 -6.21
CA ALA A 28 9.97 1.80 -5.07
C ALA A 28 10.55 1.27 -3.75
N TYR A 29 10.06 1.82 -2.67
CA TYR A 29 10.40 1.45 -1.30
C TYR A 29 9.32 0.57 -0.71
N ASP A 30 9.66 -0.53 -0.06
CA ASP A 30 8.72 -1.31 0.75
C ASP A 30 8.24 -0.47 1.93
N LEU A 31 6.93 -0.51 2.18
CA LEU A 31 6.26 0.18 3.28
C LEU A 31 5.67 -0.85 4.25
N PHE A 32 5.82 -0.57 5.54
CA PHE A 32 5.59 -1.53 6.62
C PHE A 32 4.39 -1.13 7.47
N VAL A 33 3.66 -2.11 7.95
CA VAL A 33 2.57 -1.92 8.93
C VAL A 33 3.16 -1.51 10.27
N LYS A 34 2.66 -0.40 10.84
CA LYS A 34 3.09 0.10 12.15
C LYS A 34 2.69 -0.83 13.29
N GLU A 35 1.45 -1.23 13.30
CA GLU A 35 0.84 -1.98 14.40
C GLU A 35 -0.15 -3.02 13.91
N ARG A 36 -0.40 -4.01 14.74
CA ARG A 36 -1.39 -5.04 14.44
C ARG A 36 -2.74 -4.43 14.08
N THR A 37 -3.27 -4.79 12.91
CA THR A 37 -4.57 -4.34 12.42
C THR A 37 -5.41 -5.50 11.95
N GLU A 38 -6.58 -5.71 12.55
CA GLU A 38 -7.52 -6.75 12.13
C GLU A 38 -8.13 -6.42 10.76
N ILE A 39 -8.24 -7.44 9.92
CA ILE A 39 -8.83 -7.35 8.59
C ILE A 39 -10.12 -8.17 8.56
N SER A 40 -11.20 -7.51 8.21
CA SER A 40 -12.51 -8.15 8.02
C SER A 40 -12.85 -8.24 6.52
N PRO A 41 -13.60 -9.26 6.08
CA PRO A 41 -14.01 -9.38 4.68
C PRO A 41 -14.92 -8.22 4.25
N ASN A 42 -14.84 -7.85 2.98
CA ASN A 42 -15.67 -6.82 2.31
C ASN A 42 -15.59 -5.43 2.96
N GLN A 43 -14.42 -5.07 3.49
CA GLN A 43 -14.19 -3.77 4.14
C GLN A 43 -13.00 -3.02 3.56
N ARG A 44 -12.92 -1.72 3.88
CA ARG A 44 -11.72 -0.90 3.70
C ARG A 44 -11.16 -0.55 5.06
N CYS A 45 -9.86 -0.74 5.21
CA CYS A 45 -9.12 -0.42 6.43
C CYS A 45 -8.03 0.60 6.12
N TYR A 46 -7.87 1.58 7.01
CA TYR A 46 -6.75 2.52 6.97
C TYR A 46 -5.63 1.98 7.85
N ILE A 47 -4.52 1.61 7.21
CA ILE A 47 -3.37 1.00 7.87
C ILE A 47 -2.29 2.06 8.06
N SER A 48 -1.93 2.36 9.30
CA SER A 48 -0.80 3.23 9.59
C SER A 48 0.50 2.57 9.14
N LEU A 49 1.31 3.33 8.40
CA LEU A 49 2.64 2.90 7.95
C LEU A 49 3.76 3.38 8.87
N GLY A 50 3.42 4.08 9.94
CA GLY A 50 4.34 4.45 11.02
C GLY A 50 5.41 5.44 10.63
N PHE A 51 5.18 6.26 9.62
CA PHE A 51 6.10 7.33 9.27
C PHE A 51 5.38 8.60 8.80
N ARG A 52 6.04 9.73 8.99
CA ARG A 52 5.71 11.03 8.41
C ARG A 52 6.81 11.42 7.45
N ILE A 53 6.49 12.21 6.44
CA ILE A 53 7.45 12.59 5.40
C ILE A 53 7.29 14.04 5.01
N GLN A 54 8.40 14.72 4.79
CA GLN A 54 8.44 16.07 4.27
C GLN A 54 8.94 16.04 2.83
N LEU A 55 8.00 16.17 1.89
CA LEU A 55 8.30 16.18 0.46
C LEU A 55 8.64 17.60 -0.02
N PRO A 56 9.58 17.75 -0.96
CA PRO A 56 9.77 19.00 -1.69
C PRO A 56 8.52 19.40 -2.50
N PRO A 57 8.28 20.67 -2.80
CA PRO A 57 7.09 21.16 -3.53
C PRO A 57 6.84 20.49 -4.88
N ASN A 58 7.91 20.05 -5.54
CA ASN A 58 7.85 19.42 -6.86
C ASN A 58 7.87 17.88 -6.80
N MET A 59 7.58 17.29 -5.66
CA MET A 59 7.58 15.84 -5.48
C MET A 59 6.30 15.34 -4.82
N LYS A 60 5.92 14.12 -5.17
CA LYS A 60 4.86 13.34 -4.53
C LYS A 60 5.36 11.94 -4.21
N LEU A 61 4.75 11.31 -3.19
CA LEU A 61 4.91 9.90 -2.90
C LEU A 61 3.63 9.17 -3.32
N GLN A 62 3.76 8.24 -4.27
CA GLN A 62 2.68 7.34 -4.65
C GLN A 62 2.75 6.06 -3.83
N ILE A 63 1.65 5.73 -3.16
CA ILE A 63 1.48 4.42 -2.52
C ILE A 63 0.89 3.48 -3.55
N LEU A 64 1.58 2.39 -3.81
CA LEU A 64 1.25 1.42 -4.85
C LEU A 64 1.09 0.03 -4.25
N PRO A 65 0.19 -0.81 -4.79
CA PRO A 65 0.15 -2.20 -4.41
C PRO A 65 1.45 -2.92 -4.82
N ARG A 66 1.78 -3.99 -4.11
CA ARG A 66 2.89 -4.86 -4.50
C ARG A 66 2.41 -5.89 -5.52
N SER A 67 3.13 -6.05 -6.63
CA SER A 67 2.77 -6.94 -7.74
C SER A 67 2.44 -8.37 -7.30
N GLY A 68 3.25 -8.92 -6.39
CA GLY A 68 3.03 -10.26 -5.86
C GLY A 68 1.79 -10.41 -4.98
N GLN A 69 1.30 -9.33 -4.39
CA GLN A 69 0.05 -9.31 -3.62
C GLN A 69 -1.15 -9.09 -4.52
N SER A 70 -1.06 -8.18 -5.49
CA SER A 70 -2.14 -7.94 -6.45
C SER A 70 -2.47 -9.19 -7.29
N GLY A 71 -1.44 -9.98 -7.65
CA GLY A 71 -1.66 -11.21 -8.43
C GLY A 71 -2.11 -12.42 -7.61
N LYS A 72 -1.78 -12.50 -6.32
CA LYS A 72 -1.98 -13.70 -5.49
C LYS A 72 -2.80 -13.47 -4.22
N GLY A 73 -3.22 -12.24 -3.97
CA GLY A 73 -3.83 -11.81 -2.71
C GLY A 73 -2.80 -11.52 -1.61
N MET A 74 -3.24 -10.80 -0.59
CA MET A 74 -2.43 -10.38 0.55
C MET A 74 -2.30 -11.51 1.57
N ILE A 75 -1.14 -11.61 2.20
CA ILE A 75 -0.90 -12.57 3.27
C ILE A 75 -1.39 -11.95 4.58
N LEU A 76 -2.30 -12.62 5.25
CA LEU A 76 -2.79 -12.29 6.59
C LEU A 76 -2.28 -13.29 7.60
N ASN A 77 -1.98 -12.82 8.80
CA ASN A 77 -1.72 -13.66 9.96
C ASN A 77 -3.05 -14.10 10.57
N VAL A 78 -3.09 -15.29 11.14
CA VAL A 78 -4.29 -15.86 11.77
C VAL A 78 -3.96 -16.26 13.20
N ASP A 79 -4.81 -15.85 14.15
CA ASP A 79 -4.75 -16.31 15.53
C ASP A 79 -5.91 -17.25 15.84
N PHE A 80 -5.64 -18.20 16.73
CA PHE A 80 -6.66 -18.98 17.39
C PHE A 80 -7.61 -18.08 18.20
N PRO A 81 -8.89 -18.47 18.34
CA PRO A 81 -9.80 -17.78 19.24
C PRO A 81 -9.31 -17.88 20.70
N SER A 82 -9.65 -16.86 21.50
CA SER A 82 -9.21 -16.78 22.90
C SER A 82 -9.66 -17.96 23.77
N TRP A 83 -10.83 -18.53 23.47
CA TRP A 83 -11.35 -19.72 24.18
C TRP A 83 -10.55 -20.99 23.86
N LEU A 84 -9.76 -21.02 22.78
CA LEU A 84 -8.81 -22.10 22.45
C LEU A 84 -7.38 -21.70 22.82
N ARG A 85 -7.20 -21.07 23.97
CA ARG A 85 -5.92 -20.53 24.49
C ARG A 85 -5.25 -19.47 23.65
N GLY A 86 -5.88 -19.01 22.55
CA GLY A 86 -5.35 -17.96 21.67
C GLY A 86 -4.01 -18.32 21.01
N GLY A 87 -3.35 -17.30 20.48
CA GLY A 87 -2.02 -17.40 19.87
C GLY A 87 -2.03 -17.55 18.36
N PHE A 88 -0.82 -17.47 17.80
CA PHE A 88 -0.62 -17.51 16.34
C PHE A 88 -0.87 -18.91 15.78
N MET A 89 -1.77 -19.01 14.82
CA MET A 89 -2.09 -20.26 14.11
C MET A 89 -1.24 -20.41 12.83
N GLY A 90 -1.04 -19.33 12.08
CA GLY A 90 -0.36 -19.40 10.79
C GLY A 90 -0.65 -18.19 9.90
N LYS A 91 -0.34 -18.36 8.62
CA LYS A 91 -0.58 -17.33 7.59
C LYS A 91 -1.46 -17.88 6.49
N VAL A 92 -2.34 -17.02 5.98
CA VAL A 92 -3.24 -17.35 4.86
C VAL A 92 -3.20 -16.27 3.80
N ARG A 93 -3.60 -16.60 2.59
CA ARG A 93 -3.82 -15.62 1.52
C ARG A 93 -5.30 -15.33 1.38
N GLU A 94 -5.62 -14.04 1.31
CA GLU A 94 -6.97 -13.56 1.10
C GLU A 94 -7.02 -12.52 -0.02
N ASN A 95 -8.19 -12.37 -0.61
CA ASN A 95 -8.43 -11.37 -1.63
C ASN A 95 -8.45 -9.97 -0.99
N CYS A 96 -7.26 -9.44 -0.76
CA CYS A 96 -7.05 -8.12 -0.21
C CYS A 96 -6.00 -7.39 -1.04
N ASP A 97 -6.26 -6.11 -1.33
CA ASP A 97 -5.35 -5.25 -2.06
C ASP A 97 -5.13 -3.93 -1.34
N SER A 98 -3.91 -3.42 -1.42
CA SER A 98 -3.65 -2.02 -1.09
C SER A 98 -4.06 -1.16 -2.28
N LEU A 99 -4.85 -0.12 -2.01
CA LEU A 99 -5.27 0.83 -3.03
C LEU A 99 -4.16 1.84 -3.31
N VAL A 100 -4.17 2.40 -4.52
CA VAL A 100 -3.30 3.51 -4.88
C VAL A 100 -3.63 4.72 -4.01
N GLY A 101 -2.60 5.34 -3.44
CA GLY A 101 -2.69 6.57 -2.66
C GLY A 101 -1.69 7.60 -3.18
N LEU A 102 -1.97 8.86 -2.92
CA LEU A 102 -1.11 9.97 -3.27
C LEU A 102 -0.84 10.81 -2.02
N ILE A 103 0.41 11.10 -1.76
CA ILE A 103 0.88 11.97 -0.69
C ILE A 103 1.58 13.16 -1.34
N ASP A 104 1.02 14.34 -1.16
CA ASP A 104 1.54 15.59 -1.70
C ASP A 104 2.53 16.26 -0.73
N CYS A 105 3.27 17.26 -1.23
CA CYS A 105 4.06 18.13 -0.37
C CYS A 105 3.13 18.85 0.63
N GLY A 106 3.60 19.06 1.86
CA GLY A 106 2.78 19.66 2.94
C GLY A 106 1.91 18.67 3.72
N TYR A 107 1.84 17.39 3.33
CA TYR A 107 1.18 16.37 4.14
C TYR A 107 2.02 16.05 5.38
N GLY A 108 1.62 16.61 6.52
CA GLY A 108 2.38 16.50 7.78
C GLY A 108 1.90 15.39 8.74
N LYS A 109 0.97 14.53 8.32
CA LYS A 109 0.40 13.48 9.17
C LYS A 109 1.06 12.12 8.91
N ASP A 110 0.76 11.15 9.78
CA ASP A 110 1.14 9.75 9.60
C ASP A 110 0.61 9.21 8.25
N VAL A 111 1.51 8.65 7.46
CA VAL A 111 1.17 8.09 6.15
C VAL A 111 0.39 6.79 6.34
N LYS A 112 -0.73 6.67 5.64
CA LYS A 112 -1.61 5.49 5.72
C LYS A 112 -1.80 4.86 4.35
N ALA A 113 -1.82 3.53 4.33
CA ALA A 113 -2.32 2.77 3.19
C ALA A 113 -3.80 2.46 3.38
N ILE A 114 -4.55 2.41 2.29
CA ILE A 114 -5.93 1.92 2.30
C ILE A 114 -5.89 0.49 1.78
N VAL A 115 -6.27 -0.47 2.62
CA VAL A 115 -6.42 -1.87 2.23
C VAL A 115 -7.90 -2.16 2.02
N LYS A 116 -8.24 -2.65 0.83
CA LYS A 116 -9.57 -3.16 0.49
C LYS A 116 -9.53 -4.68 0.58
N SER A 117 -10.33 -5.27 1.42
CA SER A 117 -10.57 -6.70 1.46
C SER A 117 -11.79 -7.06 0.62
N GLY A 118 -11.68 -8.12 -0.16
CA GLY A 118 -12.80 -8.79 -0.80
C GLY A 118 -13.45 -9.83 0.11
N SER A 119 -14.23 -10.71 -0.49
CA SER A 119 -14.79 -11.85 0.24
C SER A 119 -13.68 -12.84 0.59
N PHE A 120 -13.62 -13.24 1.85
CA PHE A 120 -12.75 -14.33 2.27
C PHE A 120 -13.27 -15.67 1.73
N THR A 121 -12.38 -16.65 1.60
CA THR A 121 -12.80 -18.02 1.26
C THR A 121 -13.84 -18.52 2.27
N TRP A 122 -14.71 -19.44 1.86
CA TRP A 122 -15.76 -19.95 2.74
C TRP A 122 -15.21 -20.59 4.03
N LYS A 123 -14.05 -21.26 3.95
CA LYS A 123 -13.34 -21.83 5.10
C LYS A 123 -12.94 -20.75 6.10
N HIS A 124 -12.32 -19.67 5.63
CA HIS A 124 -11.86 -18.58 6.49
C HIS A 124 -13.04 -17.74 7.04
N ARG A 125 -14.14 -17.65 6.30
CA ARG A 125 -15.38 -17.05 6.84
C ARG A 125 -15.93 -17.87 8.00
N LEU A 126 -15.93 -19.21 7.88
CA LEU A 126 -16.35 -20.11 8.96
C LEU A 126 -15.41 -19.99 10.18
N LEU A 127 -14.09 -19.99 9.97
CA LEU A 127 -13.13 -19.78 11.04
C LEU A 127 -13.38 -18.48 11.79
N ARG A 128 -13.69 -17.39 11.08
CA ARG A 128 -14.07 -16.12 11.72
C ARG A 128 -15.29 -16.24 12.61
N LEU A 129 -16.33 -16.94 12.17
CA LEU A 129 -17.56 -17.12 12.96
C LEU A 129 -17.29 -17.82 14.29
N ILE A 130 -16.30 -18.70 14.34
CA ILE A 130 -15.89 -19.39 15.57
C ILE A 130 -14.75 -18.68 16.31
N GLY A 131 -14.44 -17.43 15.95
CA GLY A 131 -13.58 -16.54 16.73
C GLY A 131 -12.13 -16.43 16.29
N PHE A 132 -11.71 -17.03 15.17
CA PHE A 132 -10.37 -16.81 14.61
C PHE A 132 -10.22 -15.36 14.11
N LYS A 133 -9.05 -14.78 14.34
CA LYS A 133 -8.73 -13.40 13.96
C LYS A 133 -7.74 -13.38 12.82
N PHE A 134 -8.06 -12.60 11.78
CA PHE A 134 -7.23 -12.37 10.61
C PHE A 134 -6.68 -10.96 10.68
N TYR A 135 -5.37 -10.77 10.55
CA TYR A 135 -4.74 -9.47 10.77
C TYR A 135 -3.43 -9.30 9.99
N LEU A 136 -3.05 -8.04 9.84
CA LEU A 136 -1.71 -7.64 9.45
C LEU A 136 -0.90 -7.38 10.72
N ALA A 137 0.29 -7.97 10.81
CA ALA A 137 1.19 -7.77 11.94
C ALA A 137 2.07 -6.53 11.74
N SER A 138 2.58 -5.97 12.83
CA SER A 138 3.63 -4.96 12.76
C SER A 138 4.82 -5.49 11.96
N GLY A 139 5.36 -4.68 11.04
CA GLY A 139 6.45 -5.05 10.15
C GLY A 139 6.04 -5.82 8.89
N ASP A 140 4.78 -6.18 8.71
CA ASP A 140 4.32 -6.77 7.44
C ASP A 140 4.45 -5.74 6.30
N ARG A 141 4.97 -6.19 5.14
CA ARG A 141 5.09 -5.38 3.93
C ARG A 141 3.81 -5.49 3.10
N ILE A 142 3.01 -4.42 3.06
CA ILE A 142 1.68 -4.45 2.42
C ILE A 142 1.57 -3.64 1.14
N CYS A 143 2.44 -2.67 0.96
CA CYS A 143 2.46 -1.80 -0.20
C CYS A 143 3.87 -1.29 -0.46
N GLN A 144 4.03 -0.49 -1.50
CA GLN A 144 5.30 0.13 -1.86
C GLN A 144 5.09 1.61 -2.16
N GLY A 145 6.12 2.42 -1.92
CA GLY A 145 6.13 3.85 -2.15
C GLY A 145 7.07 4.24 -3.28
N ALA A 146 6.58 4.92 -4.30
CA ALA A 146 7.38 5.46 -5.38
C ALA A 146 7.39 6.99 -5.33
N PHE A 147 8.59 7.58 -5.33
CA PHE A 147 8.75 9.04 -5.42
C PHE A 147 8.72 9.47 -6.86
N THR A 148 7.94 10.50 -7.16
CA THR A 148 7.78 11.04 -8.51
C THR A 148 7.86 12.56 -8.49
N TYR A 149 8.55 13.13 -9.46
CA TYR A 149 8.52 14.57 -9.68
C TYR A 149 7.18 15.01 -10.28
N ILE A 150 6.71 16.16 -9.83
CA ILE A 150 5.51 16.81 -10.35
C ILE A 150 5.98 17.82 -11.39
N PRO A 151 5.61 17.68 -12.67
CA PRO A 151 5.92 18.69 -13.67
C PRO A 151 5.14 19.98 -13.39
N ASP A 152 5.73 21.10 -13.70
CA ASP A 152 5.02 22.39 -13.71
C ASP A 152 4.16 22.45 -14.96
N ILE A 153 2.83 22.34 -14.79
CA ILE A 153 1.87 22.31 -15.88
C ILE A 153 0.84 23.43 -15.68
N ASN A 154 0.75 24.32 -16.65
CA ASN A 154 -0.31 25.30 -16.71
C ASN A 154 -1.43 24.79 -17.63
N LEU A 155 -2.61 24.51 -17.07
CA LEU A 155 -3.77 24.10 -17.82
C LEU A 155 -4.48 25.32 -18.37
N VAL A 156 -4.60 25.40 -19.70
CA VAL A 156 -5.30 26.49 -20.39
C VAL A 156 -6.52 25.89 -21.09
N GLU A 157 -7.68 26.53 -20.90
CA GLU A 157 -8.89 26.13 -21.60
C GLU A 157 -8.75 26.47 -23.11
N GLY A 158 -9.01 25.48 -23.95
CA GLY A 158 -8.92 25.63 -25.40
C GLY A 158 -9.33 24.35 -26.14
N PRO A 159 -9.47 24.43 -27.48
CA PRO A 159 -9.84 23.27 -28.28
C PRO A 159 -8.75 22.19 -28.22
N VAL A 160 -9.17 20.93 -28.11
CA VAL A 160 -8.29 19.76 -28.12
C VAL A 160 -8.44 19.06 -29.47
N ASN A 161 -7.37 19.01 -30.24
CA ASN A 161 -7.32 18.30 -31.53
C ASN A 161 -6.82 16.88 -31.32
N GLY A 162 -7.66 16.00 -30.77
CA GLY A 162 -7.37 14.56 -30.59
C GLY A 162 -7.96 13.75 -31.75
N THR A 163 -7.18 12.83 -32.31
CA THR A 163 -7.61 11.92 -33.38
C THR A 163 -7.92 10.50 -32.88
N ARG A 164 -7.69 10.21 -31.57
CA ARG A 164 -7.93 8.89 -30.99
C ARG A 164 -9.20 8.88 -30.14
N GLU A 165 -10.08 7.96 -30.41
CA GLU A 165 -11.18 7.63 -29.53
C GLU A 165 -10.64 6.92 -28.28
N GLY A 166 -11.35 7.04 -27.16
CA GLY A 166 -10.92 6.51 -25.86
C GLY A 166 -10.83 5.00 -25.76
N LEU A 167 -11.12 4.47 -24.57
CA LEU A 167 -11.03 3.04 -24.22
C LEU A 167 -11.76 2.15 -25.25
N GLY A 168 -11.01 1.25 -25.93
CA GLY A 168 -11.54 0.25 -26.85
C GLY A 168 -11.28 0.53 -28.34
N SER A 169 -10.69 1.67 -28.72
CA SER A 169 -10.40 1.99 -30.13
C SER A 169 -9.23 1.23 -30.74
N THR A 170 -8.42 0.52 -29.93
CA THR A 170 -7.20 -0.19 -30.37
C THR A 170 -7.26 -1.71 -30.28
N GLY A 171 -8.43 -2.32 -30.17
CA GLY A 171 -8.54 -3.76 -29.97
C GLY A 171 -9.76 -4.41 -30.58
N LYS A 172 -9.83 -4.46 -31.91
CA LYS A 172 -10.53 -5.52 -32.64
C LYS A 172 -9.51 -6.15 -33.57
N ASN A 173 -8.87 -7.19 -33.11
CA ASN A 173 -8.31 -8.28 -33.93
C ASN A 173 -8.86 -9.56 -33.39
#